data_552b70c9ee4960db0fb06f1614a3a5cc
#
_entry.id   552b70c9ee4960db0fb06f1614a3a5cc
#
_cell.length_a   1.000
_cell.length_b   1.000
_cell.length_c   1.000
_cell.angle_alpha   90.00
_cell.angle_beta   90.00
_cell.angle_gamma   90.00
#
_symmetry.space_group_name_H-M   'P 1'
#
loop_
_entity.id
_entity.type
_entity.pdbx_description
1 polymer ?
#
loop_
_entity_poly.entity_id
_entity_poly.type
_entity_poly.pdbx_seq_one_letter_code
_entity_poly.pdbx_strand_id
1 'polypeptide(L)'
;MSELIRLDAVSRRFTLGGTEVAALDRVSLRVAEGEYLAVMGPSGSGKSTLLNVLGLLDRPDEGQYWLGGQDIATLSEPALAQLRGHRIGFVFQSFHLISRLTARENVELPLMLCGVLPAERHRRSQRLLEELGLENRADHRPAELSG
;
A
#
# COMPACT_ATOMS: atom_id res chain seq x y z
N MET A 1 -23.61 6.88 -4.00
CA MET A 1 -22.43 6.11 -3.58
C MET A 1 -21.49 7.08 -2.89
N SER A 2 -20.95 6.74 -1.74
CA SER A 2 -20.01 7.61 -1.03
C SER A 2 -18.68 7.66 -1.78
N GLU A 3 -18.08 8.85 -1.84
CA GLU A 3 -16.75 9.07 -2.42
C GLU A 3 -15.69 8.56 -1.41
N LEU A 4 -14.90 7.57 -1.82
CA LEU A 4 -13.84 7.00 -0.98
C LEU A 4 -12.53 7.75 -1.16
N ILE A 5 -12.14 8.05 -2.41
CA ILE A 5 -10.91 8.77 -2.76
C ILE A 5 -11.26 9.98 -3.59
N ARG A 6 -10.65 11.12 -3.24
CA ARG A 6 -10.67 12.33 -4.06
C ARG A 6 -9.28 12.96 -4.13
N LEU A 7 -8.79 13.11 -5.34
CA LEU A 7 -7.62 13.93 -5.67
C LEU A 7 -8.10 15.16 -6.43
N ASP A 8 -7.66 16.34 -6.03
CA ASP A 8 -7.93 17.59 -6.73
C ASP A 8 -6.59 18.27 -7.11
N ALA A 9 -6.28 18.31 -8.41
CA ALA A 9 -5.09 18.95 -9.00
C ALA A 9 -3.76 18.51 -8.33
N VAL A 10 -3.62 17.24 -8.02
CA VAL A 10 -2.44 16.68 -7.34
C VAL A 10 -1.24 16.67 -8.29
N SER A 11 -0.13 17.24 -7.84
CA SER A 11 1.16 17.22 -8.55
C SER A 11 2.23 16.56 -7.68
N ARG A 12 3.14 15.84 -8.33
CA ARG A 12 4.32 15.24 -7.69
C ARG A 12 5.53 15.38 -8.62
N ARG A 13 6.61 15.97 -8.11
CA ARG A 13 7.85 16.23 -8.84
C ARG A 13 9.03 15.52 -8.19
N PHE A 14 9.98 15.15 -9.01
CA PHE A 14 11.25 14.57 -8.56
C PHE A 14 12.42 15.28 -9.22
N THR A 15 13.51 15.45 -8.49
CA THR A 15 14.74 15.98 -9.06
C THR A 15 15.64 14.84 -9.51
N LEU A 16 15.86 14.70 -10.80
CA LEU A 16 16.70 13.69 -11.42
C LEU A 16 17.87 14.38 -12.13
N GLY A 17 19.11 14.17 -11.67
CA GLY A 17 20.30 14.75 -12.29
C GLY A 17 20.26 16.29 -12.38
N GLY A 18 19.65 16.96 -11.42
CA GLY A 18 19.50 18.41 -11.38
C GLY A 18 18.33 18.97 -12.22
N THR A 19 17.58 18.10 -12.91
CA THR A 19 16.38 18.49 -13.67
C THR A 19 15.14 18.07 -12.91
N GLU A 20 14.16 18.97 -12.80
CA GLU A 20 12.86 18.69 -12.22
C GLU A 20 11.97 17.95 -13.23
N VAL A 21 11.42 16.80 -12.81
CA VAL A 21 10.52 15.99 -13.62
C VAL A 21 9.18 15.86 -12.88
N ALA A 22 8.11 16.32 -13.50
CA ALA A 22 6.76 16.14 -12.99
C ALA A 22 6.30 14.71 -13.28
N ALA A 23 6.24 13.87 -12.26
CA ALA A 23 5.70 12.51 -12.35
C ALA A 23 4.16 12.50 -12.30
N LEU A 24 3.56 13.45 -11.59
CA LEU A 24 2.15 13.79 -11.65
C LEU A 24 2.02 15.29 -11.89
N ASP A 25 1.15 15.69 -12.79
CA ASP A 25 0.88 17.09 -13.11
C ASP A 25 -0.63 17.34 -13.04
N ARG A 26 -1.07 17.99 -11.96
CA ARG A 26 -2.46 18.40 -11.69
C ARG A 26 -3.49 17.30 -11.91
N VAL A 27 -3.18 16.08 -11.45
CA VAL A 27 -4.07 14.92 -11.58
C VAL A 27 -5.27 15.09 -10.67
N SER A 28 -6.47 14.97 -11.22
CA SER A 28 -7.72 14.92 -10.47
C SER A 28 -8.39 13.57 -10.70
N LEU A 29 -8.85 12.93 -9.63
CA LEU A 29 -9.43 11.60 -9.64
C LEU A 29 -10.47 11.48 -8.53
N ARG A 30 -11.55 10.76 -8.81
CA ARG A 30 -12.55 10.38 -7.81
C ARG A 30 -12.79 8.89 -7.91
N VAL A 31 -12.83 8.22 -6.77
CA VAL A 31 -13.14 6.79 -6.68
C VAL A 31 -14.23 6.62 -5.63
N ALA A 32 -15.31 5.97 -6.03
CA ALA A 32 -16.41 5.67 -5.15
C ALA A 32 -16.11 4.40 -4.31
N GLU A 33 -16.84 4.25 -3.23
CA GLU A 33 -16.77 3.03 -2.42
C GLU A 33 -17.25 1.81 -3.24
N GLY A 34 -16.46 0.73 -3.23
CA GLY A 34 -16.71 -0.48 -4.00
C GLY A 34 -16.34 -0.39 -5.49
N GLU A 35 -15.77 0.72 -5.94
CA GLU A 35 -15.36 0.89 -7.33
C GLU A 35 -14.06 0.14 -7.63
N TYR A 36 -13.98 -0.45 -8.82
CA TYR A 36 -12.77 -0.99 -9.41
C TYR A 36 -12.20 -0.03 -10.44
N LEU A 37 -10.97 0.42 -10.23
CA LEU A 37 -10.28 1.36 -11.11
C LEU A 37 -9.01 0.72 -11.70
N ALA A 38 -8.83 0.80 -13.01
CA ALA A 38 -7.60 0.41 -13.70
C ALA A 38 -6.82 1.64 -14.16
N VAL A 39 -5.53 1.72 -13.78
CA VAL A 39 -4.60 2.77 -14.23
C VAL A 39 -3.69 2.19 -15.30
N MET A 40 -3.83 2.67 -16.55
CA MET A 40 -3.08 2.18 -17.70
C MET A 40 -2.24 3.31 -18.32
N GLY A 41 -1.16 2.93 -18.99
CA GLY A 41 -0.28 3.87 -19.70
C GLY A 41 1.12 3.30 -19.93
N PRO A 42 1.96 3.94 -20.76
CA PRO A 42 3.32 3.50 -21.03
C PRO A 42 4.22 3.57 -19.80
N SER A 43 5.43 2.98 -19.90
CA SER A 43 6.45 3.13 -18.86
C SER A 43 6.79 4.61 -18.66
N GLY A 44 6.98 5.04 -17.41
CA GLY A 44 7.29 6.44 -17.09
C GLY A 44 6.10 7.40 -17.06
N SER A 45 4.86 6.94 -17.29
CA SER A 45 3.67 7.82 -17.29
C SER A 45 3.13 8.17 -15.90
N GLY A 46 3.87 7.90 -14.82
CA GLY A 46 3.48 8.30 -13.46
C GLY A 46 2.58 7.29 -12.71
N LYS A 47 2.23 6.12 -13.30
CA LYS A 47 1.35 5.12 -12.66
C LYS A 47 1.79 4.71 -11.26
N SER A 48 3.06 4.34 -11.11
CA SER A 48 3.62 3.94 -9.81
C SER A 48 3.61 5.09 -8.81
N THR A 49 3.89 6.31 -9.28
CA THR A 49 3.82 7.52 -8.45
C THR A 49 2.39 7.77 -7.98
N LEU A 50 1.41 7.65 -8.87
CA LEU A 50 -0.01 7.78 -8.51
C LEU A 50 -0.40 6.72 -7.46
N LEU A 51 -0.02 5.46 -7.67
CA LEU A 51 -0.30 4.39 -6.71
C LEU A 51 0.39 4.63 -5.35
N ASN A 52 1.61 5.16 -5.33
CA ASN A 52 2.30 5.52 -4.10
C ASN A 52 1.60 6.66 -3.35
N VAL A 53 1.11 7.67 -4.06
CA VAL A 53 0.32 8.76 -3.47
C VAL A 53 -1.00 8.22 -2.93
N LEU A 54 -1.74 7.46 -3.73
CA LEU A 54 -3.00 6.82 -3.30
C LEU A 54 -2.80 5.90 -2.10
N GLY A 55 -1.66 5.19 -2.08
CA GLY A 55 -1.26 4.28 -1.00
C GLY A 55 -0.69 4.96 0.24
N LEU A 56 -0.64 6.30 0.28
CA LEU A 56 -0.02 7.07 1.38
C LEU A 56 1.45 6.70 1.63
N LEU A 57 2.16 6.21 0.60
CA LEU A 57 3.60 5.95 0.62
C LEU A 57 4.40 7.18 0.21
N ASP A 58 3.77 8.10 -0.51
CA ASP A 58 4.33 9.38 -0.91
C ASP A 58 3.28 10.49 -0.74
N ARG A 59 3.75 11.73 -0.55
CA ARG A 59 2.89 12.90 -0.43
C ARG A 59 2.90 13.69 -1.74
N PRO A 60 1.77 14.26 -2.16
CA PRO A 60 1.77 15.24 -3.23
C PRO A 60 2.53 16.51 -2.81
N ASP A 61 3.18 17.15 -3.79
CA ASP A 61 3.82 18.46 -3.57
C ASP A 61 2.78 19.58 -3.63
N GLU A 62 1.74 19.40 -4.47
CA GLU A 62 0.64 20.35 -4.65
C GLU A 62 -0.69 19.59 -4.82
N GLY A 63 -1.79 20.32 -4.65
CA GLY A 63 -3.13 19.79 -4.76
C GLY A 63 -3.64 19.23 -3.42
N GLN A 64 -4.77 18.54 -3.48
CA GLN A 64 -5.43 18.03 -2.28
C GLN A 64 -5.79 16.56 -2.45
N TYR A 65 -5.69 15.80 -1.37
CA TYR A 65 -6.08 14.39 -1.32
C TYR A 65 -6.95 14.11 -0.10
N TRP A 66 -8.14 13.56 -0.33
CA TRP A 66 -9.06 13.08 0.70
C TRP A 66 -9.27 11.57 0.58
N LEU A 67 -9.20 10.89 1.73
CA LEU A 67 -9.50 9.47 1.87
C LEU A 67 -10.63 9.29 2.89
N GLY A 68 -11.78 8.80 2.44
CA GLY A 68 -12.96 8.65 3.29
C GLY A 68 -13.43 9.97 3.93
N GLY A 69 -13.31 11.07 3.19
CA GLY A 69 -13.66 12.41 3.66
C GLY A 69 -12.61 13.09 4.54
N GLN A 70 -11.50 12.42 4.86
CA GLN A 70 -10.42 12.97 5.66
C GLN A 70 -9.33 13.57 4.77
N ASP A 71 -8.96 14.83 5.01
CA ASP A 71 -7.85 15.50 4.31
C ASP A 71 -6.51 14.94 4.79
N ILE A 72 -5.78 14.33 3.85
CA ILE A 72 -4.50 13.66 4.12
C ILE A 72 -3.39 14.66 4.42
N ALA A 73 -3.45 15.88 3.86
CA ALA A 73 -2.43 16.91 4.06
C ALA A 73 -2.34 17.38 5.52
N THR A 74 -3.43 17.28 6.26
CA THR A 74 -3.50 17.68 7.68
C THR A 74 -2.91 16.67 8.64
N LEU A 75 -2.57 15.46 8.18
CA LEU A 75 -2.13 14.36 9.03
C LEU A 75 -0.61 14.35 9.24
N SER A 76 -0.21 14.04 10.47
CA SER A 76 1.18 13.76 10.82
C SER A 76 1.65 12.42 10.23
N GLU A 77 2.97 12.20 10.09
CA GLU A 77 3.51 10.93 9.62
C GLU A 77 3.05 9.69 10.42
N PRO A 78 3.00 9.74 11.76
CA PRO A 78 2.44 8.62 12.55
C PRO A 78 0.96 8.36 12.23
N ALA A 79 0.16 9.41 12.05
CA ALA A 79 -1.26 9.27 11.71
C ALA A 79 -1.45 8.68 10.30
N LEU A 80 -0.63 9.08 9.32
CA LEU A 80 -0.62 8.47 7.97
C LEU A 80 -0.22 7.00 8.01
N ALA A 81 0.81 6.65 8.80
CA ALA A 81 1.23 5.27 8.96
C ALA A 81 0.11 4.40 9.57
N GLN A 82 -0.60 4.93 10.56
CA GLN A 82 -1.74 4.26 11.16
C GLN A 82 -2.90 4.10 10.17
N LEU A 83 -3.24 5.17 9.43
CA LEU A 83 -4.30 5.16 8.42
C LEU A 83 -3.98 4.14 7.32
N ARG A 84 -2.74 4.15 6.82
CA ARG A 84 -2.25 3.17 5.83
C ARG A 84 -2.40 1.74 6.33
N GLY A 85 -1.97 1.45 7.55
CA GLY A 85 -2.03 0.12 8.13
C GLY A 85 -3.46 -0.41 8.36
N HIS A 86 -4.48 0.48 8.47
CA HIS A 86 -5.85 0.08 8.74
C HIS A 86 -6.79 0.17 7.53
N ARG A 87 -6.48 1.01 6.54
CA ARG A 87 -7.38 1.33 5.43
C ARG A 87 -6.88 0.89 4.07
N ILE A 88 -5.58 0.59 3.92
CA ILE A 88 -4.97 0.29 2.64
C ILE A 88 -4.29 -1.07 2.69
N GLY A 89 -4.62 -1.93 1.71
CA GLY A 89 -3.90 -3.17 1.45
C GLY A 89 -3.13 -3.07 0.15
N PHE A 90 -1.88 -3.54 0.15
CA PHE A 90 -1.03 -3.58 -1.04
C PHE A 90 -0.89 -5.00 -1.54
N VAL A 91 -1.05 -5.17 -2.85
CA VAL A 91 -0.65 -6.39 -3.55
C VAL A 91 0.43 -6.00 -4.55
N PHE A 92 1.62 -6.57 -4.41
CA PHE A 92 2.78 -6.23 -5.21
C PHE A 92 3.02 -7.25 -6.32
N GLN A 93 3.52 -6.80 -7.45
CA GLN A 93 3.97 -7.66 -8.55
C GLN A 93 5.17 -8.51 -8.14
N SER A 94 6.10 -7.95 -7.37
CA SER A 94 7.20 -8.66 -6.72
C SER A 94 6.81 -8.98 -5.29
N PHE A 95 7.22 -10.14 -4.81
CA PHE A 95 6.72 -10.70 -3.53
C PHE A 95 6.99 -9.83 -2.31
N HIS A 96 8.03 -8.99 -2.32
CA HIS A 96 8.45 -8.12 -1.19
C HIS A 96 8.50 -8.83 0.17
N LEU A 97 8.73 -10.13 0.14
CA LEU A 97 8.87 -10.94 1.34
C LEU A 97 10.27 -10.77 1.93
N ILE A 98 10.34 -10.81 3.24
CA ILE A 98 11.62 -10.86 3.95
C ILE A 98 12.18 -12.27 3.82
N SER A 99 13.24 -12.43 3.03
CA SER A 99 13.77 -13.71 2.60
C SER A 99 14.26 -14.62 3.74
N ARG A 100 14.66 -14.01 4.87
CA ARG A 100 15.12 -14.73 6.08
C ARG A 100 13.99 -15.22 6.97
N LEU A 101 12.77 -14.73 6.77
CA LEU A 101 11.57 -15.10 7.52
C LEU A 101 10.82 -16.22 6.79
N THR A 102 10.15 -17.08 7.54
CA THR A 102 9.20 -18.07 7.01
C THR A 102 7.95 -17.40 6.45
N ALA A 103 7.08 -18.16 5.76
CA ALA A 103 5.77 -17.67 5.30
C ALA A 103 4.94 -17.16 6.48
N ARG A 104 4.86 -17.92 7.56
CA ARG A 104 4.18 -17.54 8.80
C ARG A 104 4.72 -16.25 9.38
N GLU A 105 6.04 -16.14 9.55
CA GLU A 105 6.68 -14.95 10.10
C GLU A 105 6.47 -13.70 9.23
N ASN A 106 6.46 -13.85 7.91
CA ASN A 106 6.13 -12.76 6.99
C ASN A 106 4.68 -12.27 7.17
N VAL A 107 3.72 -13.21 7.35
CA VAL A 107 2.31 -12.88 7.63
C VAL A 107 2.14 -12.24 9.01
N GLU A 108 2.90 -12.71 10.00
CA GLU A 108 2.83 -12.21 11.38
C GLU A 108 3.49 -10.83 11.57
N LEU A 109 4.46 -10.48 10.73
CA LEU A 109 5.25 -9.25 10.87
C LEU A 109 4.41 -7.96 10.97
N PRO A 110 3.44 -7.71 10.10
CA PRO A 110 2.56 -6.53 10.21
C PRO A 110 1.78 -6.51 11.52
N LEU A 111 1.28 -7.66 11.95
CA LEU A 111 0.54 -7.81 13.22
C LEU A 111 1.45 -7.52 14.42
N MET A 112 2.71 -7.94 14.34
CA MET A 112 3.72 -7.66 15.37
C MET A 112 3.99 -6.16 15.47
N LEU A 113 4.15 -5.48 14.34
CA LEU A 113 4.36 -4.03 14.30
C LEU A 113 3.15 -3.24 14.83
N CYS A 114 1.95 -3.79 14.70
CA CYS A 114 0.72 -3.24 15.28
C CYS A 114 0.52 -3.62 16.77
N GLY A 115 1.49 -4.28 17.41
CA GLY A 115 1.42 -4.64 18.84
C GLY A 115 0.48 -5.80 19.17
N VAL A 116 0.05 -6.59 18.18
CA VAL A 116 -0.80 -7.77 18.42
C VAL A 116 -0.02 -8.82 19.18
N LEU A 117 -0.63 -9.40 20.20
CA LEU A 117 -0.01 -10.42 21.07
C LEU A 117 0.38 -11.69 20.28
N PRO A 118 1.49 -12.36 20.65
CA PRO A 118 2.01 -13.52 19.92
C PRO A 118 1.00 -14.63 19.64
N ALA A 119 0.22 -15.03 20.65
CA ALA A 119 -0.79 -16.07 20.49
C ALA A 119 -1.87 -15.71 19.46
N GLU A 120 -2.30 -14.44 19.43
CA GLU A 120 -3.30 -13.95 18.50
C GLU A 120 -2.71 -13.82 17.08
N ARG A 121 -1.45 -13.36 16.94
CA ARG A 121 -0.76 -13.35 15.64
C ARG A 121 -0.69 -14.75 15.04
N HIS A 122 -0.27 -15.72 15.85
CA HIS A 122 -0.15 -17.11 15.41
C HIS A 122 -1.50 -17.67 14.95
N ARG A 123 -2.56 -17.44 15.72
CA ARG A 123 -3.91 -17.88 15.37
C ARG A 123 -4.39 -17.26 14.04
N ARG A 124 -4.14 -15.96 13.84
CA ARG A 124 -4.54 -15.26 12.60
C ARG A 124 -3.71 -15.71 11.40
N SER A 125 -2.40 -15.82 11.55
CA SER A 125 -1.52 -16.24 10.46
C SER A 125 -1.81 -17.68 10.03
N GLN A 126 -2.04 -18.58 10.99
CA GLN A 126 -2.42 -19.96 10.70
C GLN A 126 -3.71 -20.02 9.87
N ARG A 127 -4.76 -19.33 10.33
CA ARG A 127 -6.04 -19.30 9.62
C ARG A 127 -5.90 -18.77 8.19
N LEU A 128 -5.16 -17.67 7.98
CA LEU A 128 -4.94 -17.11 6.64
C LEU A 128 -4.17 -18.05 5.73
N LEU A 129 -3.15 -18.74 6.25
CA LEU A 129 -2.38 -19.72 5.49
C LEU A 129 -3.23 -20.93 5.11
N GLU A 130 -4.11 -21.41 6.00
CA GLU A 130 -5.08 -22.46 5.72
C GLU A 130 -6.07 -22.04 4.62
N GLU A 131 -6.65 -20.83 4.72
CA GLU A 131 -7.57 -20.28 3.71
C GLU A 131 -6.93 -20.17 2.32
N LEU A 132 -5.60 -20.01 2.25
CA LEU A 132 -4.83 -19.94 1.01
C LEU A 132 -4.22 -21.29 0.59
N GLY A 133 -4.45 -22.38 1.34
CA GLY A 133 -3.87 -23.70 1.05
C GLY A 133 -2.37 -23.78 1.27
N LEU A 134 -1.83 -22.93 2.14
CA LEU A 134 -0.40 -22.83 2.45
C LEU A 134 -0.04 -23.36 3.84
N GLU A 135 -0.95 -24.05 4.52
CA GLU A 135 -0.74 -24.59 5.88
C GLU A 135 0.51 -25.48 5.96
N ASN A 136 0.75 -26.32 4.95
CA ASN A 136 1.90 -27.22 4.88
C ASN A 136 3.21 -26.51 4.50
N ARG A 137 3.14 -25.23 4.13
CA ARG A 137 4.29 -24.39 3.75
C ARG A 137 4.51 -23.22 4.69
N ALA A 138 3.82 -23.20 5.81
CA ALA A 138 3.88 -22.12 6.81
C ALA A 138 5.31 -21.83 7.30
N ASP A 139 6.11 -22.89 7.45
CA ASP A 139 7.49 -22.81 7.95
C ASP A 139 8.55 -22.75 6.82
N HIS A 140 8.12 -22.73 5.55
CA HIS A 140 9.01 -22.55 4.41
C HIS A 140 9.42 -21.07 4.27
N ARG A 141 10.64 -20.84 3.78
CA ARG A 141 11.14 -19.51 3.41
C ARG A 141 10.71 -19.14 1.99
N PRO A 142 10.71 -17.85 1.62
CA PRO A 142 10.32 -17.40 0.28
C PRO A 142 10.99 -18.14 -0.88
N ALA A 143 12.27 -18.48 -0.76
CA ALA A 143 12.99 -19.23 -1.77
C ALA A 143 12.45 -20.67 -1.97
N GLU A 144 11.77 -21.22 -0.99
CA GLU A 144 11.18 -22.58 -1.01
C GLU A 144 9.71 -22.56 -1.45
N LEU A 145 9.12 -21.34 -1.56
CA LEU A 145 7.73 -21.14 -1.97
C LEU A 145 7.60 -20.88 -3.48
N SER A 146 8.68 -20.42 -4.13
CA SER A 146 8.71 -20.15 -5.57
C SER A 146 8.89 -21.45 -6.34
N GLY A 147 7.78 -22.03 -6.73
CA GLY A 147 7.71 -23.20 -7.62
C GLY A 147 6.51 -23.09 -8.50
#